data_efee5368e86113bd6c8ac60b3f08db80
#
_entry.id   efee5368e86113bd6c8ac60b3f08db80
#
_cell.length_a   1.000
_cell.length_b   1.000
_cell.length_c   1.000
_cell.angle_alpha   90.00
_cell.angle_beta   90.00
_cell.angle_gamma   90.00
#
_symmetry.space_group_name_H-M   'P 1'
#
loop_
_entity.id
_entity.type
_entity.pdbx_description
1 polymer ?
#
loop_
_entity_poly.entity_id
_entity_poly.type
_entity_poly.pdbx_seq_one_letter_code
_entity_poly.pdbx_strand_id
1 'polypeptide(L)'
;MKKKNIGLWVITATLLMGNQAKATEFIQAKDNTNIINRAAEIAAYKSNRPPVKKRLFTSKAVEAEIAKVKKLLTNPKLAWMFENCFPNTLETTVHYRTTDGKPDTFVYTGDIHAMWLRDSGAQVWPYVQLSNKDPELKKMLEGVIRRQF
;
A
#
# COMPACT_ATOMS: atom_id res chain seq x y z
N MET A 1 -27.85 49.73 48.56
CA MET A 1 -26.54 49.26 48.03
C MET A 1 -26.65 47.76 47.74
N LYS A 2 -26.69 47.33 46.45
CA LYS A 2 -26.72 45.91 46.05
C LYS A 2 -25.29 45.39 45.90
N LYS A 3 -24.87 44.49 46.79
CA LYS A 3 -23.60 43.75 46.63
C LYS A 3 -23.80 42.75 45.50
N LYS A 4 -23.09 42.94 44.39
CA LYS A 4 -23.08 42.03 43.24
C LYS A 4 -22.34 40.76 43.62
N ASN A 5 -23.00 39.62 43.43
CA ASN A 5 -22.40 38.26 43.59
C ASN A 5 -21.37 37.96 42.47
N ILE A 6 -20.19 38.54 42.57
CA ILE A 6 -19.08 38.32 41.62
C ILE A 6 -18.44 36.96 41.87
N GLY A 7 -18.49 36.43 43.11
CA GLY A 7 -17.83 35.16 43.47
C GLY A 7 -18.43 33.90 42.84
N LEU A 8 -19.73 33.89 42.51
CA LEU A 8 -20.41 32.71 41.98
C LEU A 8 -20.07 32.46 40.49
N TRP A 9 -19.82 33.51 39.71
CA TRP A 9 -19.47 33.39 38.28
C TRP A 9 -18.04 32.93 38.05
N VAL A 10 -17.11 33.26 38.94
CA VAL A 10 -15.69 32.82 38.84
C VAL A 10 -15.60 31.34 39.12
N ILE A 11 -16.33 30.80 40.09
CA ILE A 11 -16.28 29.38 40.46
C ILE A 11 -16.90 28.52 39.35
N THR A 12 -18.00 28.96 38.73
CA THR A 12 -18.64 28.23 37.61
C THR A 12 -17.76 28.23 36.35
N ALA A 13 -17.07 29.31 36.04
CA ALA A 13 -16.18 29.41 34.90
C ALA A 13 -14.94 28.50 35.08
N THR A 14 -14.38 28.41 36.27
CA THR A 14 -13.22 27.59 36.57
C THR A 14 -13.55 26.07 36.51
N LEU A 15 -14.75 25.68 36.97
CA LEU A 15 -15.24 24.30 36.87
C LEU A 15 -15.53 23.89 35.42
N LEU A 16 -16.06 24.75 34.58
CA LEU A 16 -16.29 24.50 33.17
C LEU A 16 -14.99 24.35 32.38
N MET A 17 -14.00 25.21 32.63
CA MET A 17 -12.67 25.13 32.01
C MET A 17 -11.91 23.85 32.43
N GLY A 18 -11.99 23.46 33.70
CA GLY A 18 -11.39 22.25 34.21
C GLY A 18 -11.97 20.97 33.57
N ASN A 19 -13.26 20.95 33.28
CA ASN A 19 -13.92 19.84 32.62
C ASN A 19 -13.57 19.78 31.12
N GLN A 20 -13.43 20.92 30.47
CA GLN A 20 -13.00 20.97 29.07
C GLN A 20 -11.54 20.52 28.90
N ALA A 21 -10.62 20.94 29.79
CA ALA A 21 -9.24 20.50 29.77
C ALA A 21 -9.12 18.97 29.94
N LYS A 22 -9.85 18.40 30.93
CA LYS A 22 -9.88 16.94 31.14
C LYS A 22 -10.49 16.19 29.96
N ALA A 23 -11.54 16.73 29.34
CA ALA A 23 -12.12 16.12 28.15
C ALA A 23 -11.15 16.13 26.96
N THR A 24 -10.42 17.23 26.77
CA THR A 24 -9.38 17.35 25.73
C THR A 24 -8.22 16.36 25.97
N GLU A 25 -7.71 16.27 27.20
CA GLU A 25 -6.68 15.29 27.58
C GLU A 25 -7.14 13.85 27.36
N PHE A 26 -8.40 13.54 27.69
CA PHE A 26 -8.96 12.19 27.49
C PHE A 26 -9.09 11.84 26.01
N ILE A 27 -9.54 12.80 25.18
CA ILE A 27 -9.63 12.62 23.72
C ILE A 27 -8.23 12.41 23.14
N GLN A 28 -7.26 13.23 23.53
CA GLN A 28 -5.87 13.15 23.05
C GLN A 28 -5.21 11.84 23.48
N ALA A 29 -5.43 11.38 24.71
CA ALA A 29 -4.94 10.10 25.19
C ALA A 29 -5.55 8.92 24.40
N LYS A 30 -6.84 8.98 24.09
CA LYS A 30 -7.53 7.97 23.28
C LYS A 30 -7.01 7.93 21.85
N ASP A 31 -6.77 9.09 21.24
CA ASP A 31 -6.20 9.18 19.89
C ASP A 31 -4.76 8.63 19.86
N ASN A 32 -3.93 8.97 20.86
CA ASN A 32 -2.58 8.43 20.98
C ASN A 32 -2.58 6.91 21.16
N THR A 33 -3.50 6.37 21.97
CA THR A 33 -3.64 4.92 22.16
C THR A 33 -4.03 4.24 20.86
N ASN A 34 -4.95 4.83 20.08
CA ASN A 34 -5.33 4.32 18.78
C ASN A 34 -4.19 4.34 17.77
N ILE A 35 -3.36 5.39 17.78
CA ILE A 35 -2.17 5.50 16.93
C ILE A 35 -1.14 4.41 17.29
N ILE A 36 -0.88 4.21 18.59
CA ILE A 36 0.07 3.21 19.08
C ILE A 36 -0.41 1.79 18.73
N ASN A 37 -1.69 1.49 18.97
CA ASN A 37 -2.28 0.19 18.64
C ASN A 37 -2.21 -0.08 17.14
N ARG A 38 -2.53 0.91 16.31
CA ARG A 38 -2.42 0.81 14.85
C ARG A 38 -0.99 0.59 14.38
N ALA A 39 -0.01 1.27 14.97
CA ALA A 39 1.39 1.06 14.67
C ALA A 39 1.84 -0.37 15.03
N ALA A 40 1.40 -0.88 16.18
CA ALA A 40 1.67 -2.26 16.60
C ALA A 40 1.02 -3.29 15.68
N GLU A 41 -0.23 -3.06 15.25
CA GLU A 41 -0.91 -3.91 14.25
C GLU A 41 -0.17 -3.91 12.91
N ILE A 42 0.25 -2.76 12.41
CA ILE A 42 1.03 -2.66 11.17
C ILE A 42 2.36 -3.41 11.31
N ALA A 43 3.03 -3.30 12.45
CA ALA A 43 4.29 -3.98 12.72
C ALA A 43 4.15 -5.51 12.81
N ALA A 44 2.95 -6.03 13.13
CA ALA A 44 2.66 -7.47 13.15
C ALA A 44 2.64 -8.10 11.75
N TYR A 45 2.37 -7.30 10.70
CA TYR A 45 2.32 -7.78 9.33
C TYR A 45 3.66 -7.62 8.63
N LYS A 46 4.48 -8.67 8.66
CA LYS A 46 5.75 -8.71 7.90
C LYS A 46 5.48 -8.99 6.43
N SER A 47 6.22 -8.32 5.56
CA SER A 47 6.16 -8.60 4.11
C SER A 47 6.65 -10.02 3.81
N ASN A 48 5.89 -10.75 2.98
CA ASN A 48 6.24 -12.07 2.47
C ASN A 48 6.85 -12.01 1.07
N ARG A 49 7.10 -10.82 0.54
CA ARG A 49 7.71 -10.62 -0.77
C ARG A 49 9.11 -11.23 -0.82
N PRO A 50 9.53 -11.77 -1.96
CA PRO A 50 10.90 -12.23 -2.12
C PRO A 50 11.91 -11.12 -1.83
N PRO A 51 13.09 -11.41 -1.28
CA PRO A 51 14.19 -10.45 -1.19
C PRO A 51 14.46 -9.81 -2.56
N VAL A 52 14.76 -8.53 -2.62
CA VAL A 52 14.91 -7.76 -3.87
C VAL A 52 15.81 -8.48 -4.89
N LYS A 53 16.91 -9.06 -4.44
CA LYS A 53 17.86 -9.81 -5.30
C LYS A 53 17.29 -11.10 -5.91
N LYS A 54 16.17 -11.62 -5.38
CA LYS A 54 15.51 -12.84 -5.87
C LYS A 54 14.27 -12.56 -6.70
N ARG A 55 13.87 -11.29 -6.83
CA ARG A 55 12.73 -10.90 -7.66
C ARG A 55 13.08 -11.02 -9.13
N LEU A 56 12.19 -11.61 -9.90
CA LEU A 56 12.39 -11.82 -11.35
C LEU A 56 12.29 -10.50 -12.12
N PHE A 57 11.37 -9.62 -11.74
CA PHE A 57 11.22 -8.29 -12.31
C PHE A 57 10.81 -7.28 -11.22
N THR A 58 11.33 -6.05 -11.31
CA THR A 58 11.03 -4.96 -10.39
C THR A 58 10.69 -3.70 -11.17
N SER A 59 9.60 -3.04 -10.83
CA SER A 59 9.16 -1.79 -11.47
C SER A 59 9.10 -0.66 -10.46
N LYS A 60 9.74 0.47 -10.78
CA LYS A 60 9.69 1.68 -9.95
C LYS A 60 8.27 2.23 -9.85
N ALA A 61 7.49 2.16 -10.93
CA ALA A 61 6.11 2.62 -10.93
C ALA A 61 5.20 1.75 -10.05
N VAL A 62 5.43 0.43 -10.02
CA VAL A 62 4.70 -0.50 -9.15
C VAL A 62 5.05 -0.25 -7.68
N GLU A 63 6.32 -0.08 -7.34
CA GLU A 63 6.73 0.25 -5.97
C GLU A 63 6.14 1.59 -5.48
N ALA A 64 6.10 2.60 -6.35
CA ALA A 64 5.48 3.89 -6.05
C ALA A 64 3.96 3.75 -5.81
N GLU A 65 3.27 2.93 -6.61
CA GLU A 65 1.84 2.68 -6.42
C GLU A 65 1.56 1.90 -5.13
N ILE A 66 2.39 0.92 -4.78
CA ILE A 66 2.31 0.21 -3.49
C ILE A 66 2.43 1.21 -2.34
N ALA A 67 3.44 2.07 -2.37
CA ALA A 67 3.66 3.06 -1.31
C ALA A 67 2.48 4.04 -1.19
N LYS A 68 1.89 4.45 -2.31
CA LYS A 68 0.72 5.32 -2.37
C LYS A 68 -0.51 4.65 -1.78
N VAL A 69 -0.85 3.45 -2.23
CA VAL A 69 -2.04 2.72 -1.79
C VAL A 69 -1.96 2.36 -0.32
N LYS A 70 -0.79 1.94 0.18
CA LYS A 70 -0.58 1.67 1.62
C LYS A 70 -0.89 2.89 2.51
N LYS A 71 -0.62 4.11 2.04
CA LYS A 71 -0.95 5.34 2.78
C LYS A 71 -2.46 5.61 2.83
N LEU A 72 -3.19 5.20 1.80
CA LEU A 72 -4.63 5.40 1.69
C LEU A 72 -5.44 4.35 2.46
N LEU A 73 -4.91 3.13 2.59
CA LEU A 73 -5.59 2.05 3.28
C LEU A 73 -5.50 2.22 4.80
N THR A 74 -6.65 2.33 5.45
CA THR A 74 -6.74 2.45 6.91
C THR A 74 -6.62 1.10 7.62
N ASN A 75 -6.99 0.01 6.95
CA ASN A 75 -6.88 -1.36 7.49
C ASN A 75 -5.47 -1.92 7.24
N PRO A 76 -4.68 -2.24 8.30
CA PRO A 76 -3.31 -2.73 8.17
C PRO A 76 -3.21 -4.06 7.41
N LYS A 77 -4.19 -4.95 7.59
CA LYS A 77 -4.24 -6.24 6.89
C LYS A 77 -4.43 -6.05 5.37
N LEU A 78 -5.31 -5.14 4.95
CA LEU A 78 -5.50 -4.83 3.54
C LEU A 78 -4.26 -4.18 2.92
N ALA A 79 -3.60 -3.29 3.66
CA ALA A 79 -2.34 -2.68 3.23
C ALA A 79 -1.25 -3.74 3.03
N TRP A 80 -1.12 -4.69 3.96
CA TRP A 80 -0.21 -5.83 3.86
C TRP A 80 -0.57 -6.75 2.68
N MET A 81 -1.86 -7.09 2.51
CA MET A 81 -2.30 -7.91 1.39
C MET A 81 -1.98 -7.24 0.05
N PHE A 82 -2.26 -5.95 -0.10
CA PHE A 82 -1.94 -5.23 -1.32
C PHE A 82 -0.44 -5.24 -1.62
N GLU A 83 0.39 -4.95 -0.62
CA GLU A 83 1.85 -4.97 -0.75
C GLU A 83 2.39 -6.33 -1.23
N ASN A 84 1.80 -7.43 -0.79
CA ASN A 84 2.28 -8.76 -1.13
C ASN A 84 1.65 -9.32 -2.42
N CYS A 85 0.37 -9.03 -2.67
CA CYS A 85 -0.33 -9.58 -3.83
C CYS A 85 -0.09 -8.78 -5.11
N PHE A 86 -0.09 -7.43 -5.01
CA PHE A 86 0.00 -6.59 -6.19
C PHE A 86 1.27 -6.79 -7.02
N PRO A 87 2.49 -6.89 -6.46
CA PRO A 87 3.71 -7.12 -7.24
C PRO A 87 4.01 -8.60 -7.53
N ASN A 88 3.22 -9.53 -6.98
CA ASN A 88 3.58 -10.96 -6.95
C ASN A 88 3.86 -11.54 -8.34
N THR A 89 3.03 -11.25 -9.33
CA THR A 89 3.22 -11.72 -10.72
C THR A 89 4.59 -11.28 -11.26
N LEU A 90 4.96 -10.01 -11.08
CA LEU A 90 6.25 -9.49 -11.56
C LEU A 90 7.43 -10.15 -10.85
N GLU A 91 7.31 -10.37 -9.56
CA GLU A 91 8.41 -10.84 -8.72
C GLU A 91 8.66 -12.35 -8.80
N THR A 92 7.63 -13.13 -9.16
CA THR A 92 7.69 -14.60 -9.04
C THR A 92 7.41 -15.38 -10.31
N THR A 93 6.75 -14.77 -11.32
CA THR A 93 6.27 -15.49 -12.52
C THR A 93 6.71 -14.89 -13.84
N VAL A 94 7.20 -13.65 -13.86
CA VAL A 94 7.62 -12.94 -15.06
C VAL A 94 9.10 -13.21 -15.36
N HIS A 95 9.38 -13.78 -16.53
CA HIS A 95 10.72 -13.98 -17.05
C HIS A 95 10.95 -13.07 -18.26
N TYR A 96 11.45 -11.87 -18.00
CA TYR A 96 11.76 -10.87 -19.00
C TYR A 96 13.18 -11.03 -19.52
N ARG A 97 13.36 -10.97 -20.85
CA ARG A 97 14.64 -11.00 -21.53
C ARG A 97 14.56 -10.22 -22.85
N THR A 98 15.70 -10.08 -23.52
CA THR A 98 15.79 -9.62 -24.89
C THR A 98 16.19 -10.79 -25.76
N THR A 99 15.42 -11.05 -26.83
CA THR A 99 15.69 -12.10 -27.83
C THR A 99 15.77 -11.43 -29.19
N ASP A 100 16.89 -11.57 -29.88
CA ASP A 100 17.15 -10.92 -31.18
C ASP A 100 16.93 -9.40 -31.16
N GLY A 101 17.38 -8.75 -30.10
CA GLY A 101 17.23 -7.30 -29.90
C GLY A 101 15.81 -6.82 -29.56
N LYS A 102 14.86 -7.74 -29.37
CA LYS A 102 13.46 -7.41 -29.08
C LYS A 102 13.05 -7.89 -27.68
N PRO A 103 12.15 -7.17 -27.00
CA PRO A 103 11.55 -7.62 -25.75
C PRO A 103 10.87 -8.98 -25.92
N ASP A 104 11.13 -9.88 -24.98
CA ASP A 104 10.53 -11.19 -24.91
C ASP A 104 10.23 -11.54 -23.45
N THR A 105 8.96 -11.80 -23.12
CA THR A 105 8.53 -12.04 -21.74
C THR A 105 7.67 -13.28 -21.64
N PHE A 106 8.16 -14.27 -20.89
CA PHE A 106 7.37 -15.42 -20.50
C PHE A 106 6.72 -15.19 -19.14
N VAL A 107 5.45 -15.54 -18.99
CA VAL A 107 4.71 -15.46 -17.73
C VAL A 107 4.18 -16.83 -17.37
N TYR A 108 4.62 -17.37 -16.23
CA TYR A 108 4.04 -18.59 -15.70
C TYR A 108 2.60 -18.35 -15.26
N THR A 109 1.67 -19.20 -15.75
CA THR A 109 0.23 -19.02 -15.54
C THR A 109 -0.39 -20.11 -14.66
N GLY A 110 0.38 -20.66 -13.76
CA GLY A 110 -0.04 -21.71 -12.85
C GLY A 110 1.16 -22.51 -12.35
N ASP A 111 0.91 -23.75 -12.01
CA ASP A 111 1.90 -24.71 -11.48
C ASP A 111 2.63 -25.49 -12.57
N ILE A 112 2.26 -25.33 -13.84
CA ILE A 112 2.90 -25.94 -14.99
C ILE A 112 3.70 -24.94 -15.81
N HIS A 113 4.69 -25.43 -16.57
CA HIS A 113 5.48 -24.59 -17.47
C HIS A 113 4.69 -24.23 -18.74
N ALA A 114 3.74 -23.33 -18.59
CA ALA A 114 2.88 -22.86 -19.67
C ALA A 114 2.62 -21.36 -19.55
N MET A 115 2.38 -20.70 -20.69
CA MET A 115 1.95 -19.32 -20.79
C MET A 115 0.62 -19.26 -21.52
N TRP A 116 -0.46 -19.45 -20.78
CA TRP A 116 -1.81 -19.36 -21.34
C TRP A 116 -2.13 -17.93 -21.74
N LEU A 117 -2.66 -17.73 -22.95
CA LEU A 117 -2.95 -16.39 -23.51
C LEU A 117 -3.82 -15.54 -22.59
N ARG A 118 -4.99 -16.05 -22.20
CA ARG A 118 -5.92 -15.35 -21.34
C ARG A 118 -5.33 -15.07 -19.96
N ASP A 119 -4.72 -16.07 -19.36
CA ASP A 119 -4.26 -16.01 -17.98
C ASP A 119 -3.06 -15.09 -17.84
N SER A 120 -2.08 -15.17 -18.74
CA SER A 120 -0.93 -14.26 -18.73
C SER A 120 -1.34 -12.82 -19.01
N GLY A 121 -2.30 -12.58 -19.90
CA GLY A 121 -2.87 -11.26 -20.13
C GLY A 121 -3.54 -10.70 -18.86
N ALA A 122 -4.38 -11.51 -18.20
CA ALA A 122 -5.05 -11.11 -16.96
C ALA A 122 -4.07 -10.82 -15.83
N GLN A 123 -3.01 -11.63 -15.67
CA GLN A 123 -1.99 -11.45 -14.64
C GLN A 123 -1.20 -10.14 -14.78
N VAL A 124 -0.95 -9.68 -16.02
CA VAL A 124 -0.20 -8.43 -16.24
C VAL A 124 -1.08 -7.20 -16.42
N TRP A 125 -2.38 -7.38 -16.61
CA TRP A 125 -3.35 -6.30 -16.83
C TRP A 125 -3.29 -5.16 -15.78
N PRO A 126 -3.15 -5.43 -14.48
CA PRO A 126 -3.09 -4.37 -13.46
C PRO A 126 -1.95 -3.38 -13.65
N TYR A 127 -0.89 -3.76 -14.37
CA TYR A 127 0.31 -2.93 -14.56
C TYR A 127 0.26 -2.09 -15.83
N VAL A 128 -0.65 -2.35 -16.75
CA VAL A 128 -0.74 -1.65 -18.06
C VAL A 128 -0.85 -0.14 -17.86
N GLN A 129 -1.68 0.32 -16.94
CA GLN A 129 -1.85 1.75 -16.64
C GLN A 129 -0.60 2.43 -16.05
N LEU A 130 0.36 1.65 -15.54
CA LEU A 130 1.62 2.15 -14.97
C LEU A 130 2.74 2.21 -16.01
N SER A 131 2.56 1.60 -17.18
CA SER A 131 3.60 1.49 -18.22
C SER A 131 4.11 2.83 -18.75
N ASN A 132 3.27 3.86 -18.76
CA ASN A 132 3.66 5.21 -19.18
C ASN A 132 4.61 5.89 -18.17
N LYS A 133 4.73 5.37 -16.95
CA LYS A 133 5.57 5.91 -15.87
C LYS A 133 6.88 5.13 -15.69
N ASP A 134 7.00 3.98 -16.39
CA ASP A 134 8.16 3.10 -16.25
C ASP A 134 8.48 2.44 -17.61
N PRO A 135 9.52 2.91 -18.31
CA PRO A 135 9.92 2.36 -19.61
C PRO A 135 10.30 0.89 -19.59
N GLU A 136 10.90 0.40 -18.48
CA GLU A 136 11.26 -1.02 -18.37
C GLU A 136 10.01 -1.89 -18.19
N LEU A 137 9.03 -1.43 -17.41
CA LEU A 137 7.73 -2.07 -17.31
C LEU A 137 7.03 -2.12 -18.68
N LYS A 138 7.09 -1.03 -19.46
CA LYS A 138 6.54 -0.97 -20.80
C LYS A 138 7.18 -2.01 -21.73
N LYS A 139 8.51 -2.13 -21.73
CA LYS A 139 9.23 -3.14 -22.52
C LYS A 139 8.85 -4.56 -22.09
N MET A 140 8.74 -4.81 -20.79
CA MET A 140 8.31 -6.11 -20.27
C MET A 140 6.92 -6.48 -20.79
N LEU A 141 5.95 -5.55 -20.73
CA LEU A 141 4.59 -5.75 -21.27
C LEU A 141 4.59 -5.94 -22.80
N GLU A 142 5.41 -5.18 -23.53
CA GLU A 142 5.63 -5.41 -24.96
C GLU A 142 6.13 -6.83 -25.24
N GLY A 143 7.05 -7.32 -24.42
CA GLY A 143 7.56 -8.68 -24.50
C GLY A 143 6.49 -9.75 -24.28
N VAL A 144 5.51 -9.50 -23.39
CA VAL A 144 4.35 -10.39 -23.20
C VAL A 144 3.52 -10.47 -24.49
N ILE A 145 3.19 -9.31 -25.08
CA ILE A 145 2.43 -9.23 -26.33
C ILE A 145 3.16 -9.96 -27.45
N ARG A 146 4.45 -9.68 -27.64
CA ARG A 146 5.27 -10.33 -28.68
C ARG A 146 5.34 -11.84 -28.56
N ARG A 147 5.33 -12.35 -27.34
CA ARG A 147 5.37 -13.79 -27.11
C ARG A 147 4.01 -14.48 -27.37
N GLN A 148 2.92 -13.73 -27.25
CA GLN A 148 1.56 -14.25 -27.47
C GLN A 148 1.16 -14.29 -28.94
N PHE A 149 1.84 -13.47 -29.77
CA PHE A 149 1.59 -13.33 -31.22
C PHE A 149 2.85 -13.60 -32.05
#